data_575bfb862a0f1ba543a4dc874f28ece3
#
_entry.id   575bfb862a0f1ba543a4dc874f28ece3
#
_cell.length_a   1.000
_cell.length_b   1.000
_cell.length_c   1.000
_cell.angle_alpha   90.00
_cell.angle_beta   90.00
_cell.angle_gamma   90.00
#
_symmetry.space_group_name_H-M   'P 1'
#
loop_
_entity.id
_entity.type
_entity.pdbx_description
1 polymer ?
#
loop_
_entity_poly.entity_id
_entity_poly.type
_entity_poly.pdbx_seq_one_letter_code
_entity_poly.pdbx_strand_id
1 'polypeptide(L)'
;MPAVPFASRLMFAAAWLAGRLPLGLQRALGAALGSLAWRANGREPKVARRNLELVAPQMPTAEREAMVREVMRETGRNALETLRIWTRPRADNLRLVRGTEGLALLEQAEAAGRGVIIAAPHYGSWELLVEFMAARGPFSLVYRVPETAAGDGFLRLARGGANIRLVPAEATAMRPLWRALQAGEVVGITPDQQPKLGGGEFAPFFGHAALTLSLIPKLAARTGAAVLVGYAERGADGDYVVRFEPAPAAIASDDVVAATAAMNSAVEAVARRDFRQYQWTYKRFTIRPPGSGETSPYERRRRRPR
;
A
#
# COMPACT_ATOMS: atom_id res chain seq x y z
N MET A 1 -11.93 22.37 -11.35
CA MET A 1 -11.73 21.55 -10.14
C MET A 1 -12.57 22.14 -9.02
N PRO A 2 -13.28 21.36 -8.20
CA PRO A 2 -13.97 21.91 -7.04
C PRO A 2 -12.98 22.61 -6.12
N ALA A 3 -13.44 23.69 -5.47
CA ALA A 3 -12.60 24.46 -4.55
C ALA A 3 -12.14 23.58 -3.38
N VAL A 4 -10.86 23.67 -3.05
CA VAL A 4 -10.28 22.90 -1.92
C VAL A 4 -10.83 23.46 -0.60
N PRO A 5 -11.47 22.62 0.25
CA PRO A 5 -12.02 23.05 1.53
C PRO A 5 -10.96 23.73 2.42
N PHE A 6 -11.37 24.71 3.21
CA PHE A 6 -10.45 25.39 4.16
C PHE A 6 -9.79 24.42 5.15
N ALA A 7 -10.55 23.46 5.67
CA ALA A 7 -10.04 22.41 6.55
C ALA A 7 -8.91 21.59 5.90
N SER A 8 -9.00 21.28 4.59
CA SER A 8 -7.92 20.59 3.86
C SER A 8 -6.63 21.41 3.83
N ARG A 9 -6.74 22.73 3.64
CA ARG A 9 -5.57 23.64 3.64
C ARG A 9 -4.94 23.71 5.02
N LEU A 10 -5.76 23.75 6.08
CA LEU A 10 -5.26 23.74 7.46
C LEU A 10 -4.54 22.42 7.79
N MET A 11 -5.12 21.27 7.40
CA MET A 11 -4.48 19.96 7.53
C MET A 11 -3.15 19.91 6.77
N PHE A 12 -3.12 20.46 5.55
CA PHE A 12 -1.90 20.51 4.75
C PHE A 12 -0.85 21.42 5.37
N ALA A 13 -1.23 22.59 5.92
CA ALA A 13 -0.31 23.47 6.63
C ALA A 13 0.29 22.79 7.86
N ALA A 14 -0.51 22.06 8.65
CA ALA A 14 -0.02 21.29 9.79
C ALA A 14 0.96 20.19 9.35
N ALA A 15 0.62 19.45 8.27
CA ALA A 15 1.50 18.46 7.67
C ALA A 15 2.81 19.09 7.15
N TRP A 16 2.71 20.28 6.56
CA TRP A 16 3.86 21.04 6.06
C TRP A 16 4.83 21.42 7.20
N LEU A 17 4.32 21.92 8.33
CA LEU A 17 5.12 22.22 9.51
C LEU A 17 5.82 20.96 10.05
N ALA A 18 5.08 19.88 10.23
CA ALA A 18 5.63 18.60 10.69
C ALA A 18 6.67 18.04 9.70
N GLY A 19 6.44 18.19 8.40
CA GLY A 19 7.36 17.76 7.33
C GLY A 19 8.68 18.55 7.28
N ARG A 20 8.77 19.71 7.98
CA ARG A 20 10.00 20.53 8.09
C ARG A 20 10.95 20.08 9.19
N LEU A 21 10.50 19.26 10.12
CA LEU A 21 11.38 18.72 11.16
C LEU A 21 12.56 17.95 10.54
N PRO A 22 13.73 17.92 11.19
CA PRO A 22 14.84 17.08 10.79
C PRO A 22 14.40 15.60 10.69
N LEU A 23 14.84 14.89 9.66
CA LEU A 23 14.40 13.52 9.39
C LEU A 23 14.64 12.57 10.58
N GLY A 24 15.81 12.66 11.22
CA GLY A 24 16.10 11.85 12.40
C GLY A 24 15.11 12.09 13.55
N LEU A 25 14.69 13.37 13.76
CA LEU A 25 13.69 13.70 14.76
C LEU A 25 12.31 13.17 14.38
N GLN A 26 11.89 13.29 13.10
CA GLN A 26 10.63 12.72 12.63
C GLN A 26 10.58 11.21 12.90
N ARG A 27 11.66 10.49 12.56
CA ARG A 27 11.79 9.04 12.79
C ARG A 27 11.74 8.67 14.26
N ALA A 28 12.45 9.41 15.10
CA ALA A 28 12.46 9.18 16.55
C ALA A 28 11.07 9.42 17.17
N LEU A 29 10.44 10.54 16.82
CA LEU A 29 9.07 10.86 17.26
C LEU A 29 8.06 9.83 16.74
N GLY A 30 8.14 9.44 15.47
CA GLY A 30 7.28 8.42 14.88
C GLY A 30 7.42 7.08 15.61
N ALA A 31 8.64 6.62 15.86
CA ALA A 31 8.90 5.39 16.62
C ALA A 31 8.40 5.48 18.08
N ALA A 32 8.54 6.65 18.72
CA ALA A 32 8.02 6.88 20.07
C ALA A 32 6.49 6.82 20.10
N LEU A 33 5.81 7.51 19.16
CA LEU A 33 4.34 7.46 19.00
C LEU A 33 3.85 6.03 18.71
N GLY A 34 4.54 5.29 17.84
CA GLY A 34 4.24 3.88 17.58
C GLY A 34 4.40 3.02 18.83
N SER A 35 5.44 3.23 19.63
CA SER A 35 5.67 2.54 20.91
C SER A 35 4.59 2.89 21.94
N LEU A 36 4.15 4.13 21.98
CA LEU A 36 3.06 4.58 22.86
C LEU A 36 1.73 3.93 22.44
N ALA A 37 1.42 3.91 21.14
CA ALA A 37 0.24 3.24 20.61
C ALA A 37 0.24 1.73 20.90
N TRP A 38 1.40 1.06 20.81
CA TRP A 38 1.55 -0.33 21.22
C TRP A 38 1.23 -0.52 22.71
N ARG A 39 1.77 0.34 23.60
CA ARG A 39 1.49 0.27 25.05
C ARG A 39 0.03 0.55 25.37
N ALA A 40 -0.59 1.52 24.69
CA ALA A 40 -2.01 1.82 24.84
C ALA A 40 -2.91 0.67 24.39
N ASN A 41 -2.37 -0.30 23.63
CA ASN A 41 -3.06 -1.51 23.18
C ASN A 41 -4.44 -1.22 22.56
N GLY A 42 -4.50 -0.17 21.73
CA GLY A 42 -5.70 0.25 21.00
C GLY A 42 -6.11 -0.73 19.89
N ARG A 43 -6.73 -0.20 18.83
CA ARG A 43 -7.19 -0.98 17.68
C ARG A 43 -6.02 -1.53 16.85
N GLU A 44 -5.06 -0.70 16.51
CA GLU A 44 -3.98 -1.01 15.58
C GLU A 44 -3.08 -2.16 16.08
N PRO A 45 -2.52 -2.14 17.30
CA PRO A 45 -1.70 -3.25 17.79
C PRO A 45 -2.51 -4.55 17.97
N LYS A 46 -3.81 -4.48 18.30
CA LYS A 46 -4.68 -5.67 18.35
C LYS A 46 -4.88 -6.29 16.98
N VAL A 47 -5.06 -5.46 15.96
CA VAL A 47 -5.18 -5.93 14.56
C VAL A 47 -3.86 -6.52 14.09
N ALA A 48 -2.72 -5.85 14.32
CA ALA A 48 -1.40 -6.33 13.94
C ALA A 48 -1.10 -7.69 14.61
N ARG A 49 -1.37 -7.83 15.92
CA ARG A 49 -1.23 -9.09 16.66
C ARG A 49 -2.05 -10.20 16.02
N ARG A 50 -3.34 -9.90 15.74
CA ARG A 50 -4.23 -10.89 15.13
C ARG A 50 -3.79 -11.30 13.72
N ASN A 51 -3.33 -10.36 12.92
CA ASN A 51 -2.77 -10.67 11.60
C ASN A 51 -1.53 -11.58 11.73
N LEU A 52 -0.58 -11.24 12.60
CA LEU A 52 0.62 -12.08 12.80
C LEU A 52 0.28 -13.47 13.36
N GLU A 53 -0.75 -13.61 14.20
CA GLU A 53 -1.27 -14.93 14.61
C GLU A 53 -1.75 -15.77 13.43
N LEU A 54 -2.38 -15.15 12.44
CA LEU A 54 -2.88 -15.83 11.25
C LEU A 54 -1.77 -16.19 10.27
N VAL A 55 -0.87 -15.24 9.98
CA VAL A 55 0.12 -15.38 8.90
C VAL A 55 1.42 -16.07 9.34
N ALA A 56 1.70 -16.11 10.63
CA ALA A 56 2.86 -16.75 11.24
C ALA A 56 2.47 -17.50 12.52
N PRO A 57 1.60 -18.53 12.44
CA PRO A 57 1.08 -19.23 13.62
C PRO A 57 2.17 -19.94 14.44
N GLN A 58 3.27 -20.32 13.79
CA GLN A 58 4.44 -20.98 14.43
C GLN A 58 5.32 -20.00 15.21
N MET A 59 5.15 -18.67 15.03
CA MET A 59 5.94 -17.67 15.73
C MET A 59 5.61 -17.69 17.24
N PRO A 60 6.61 -17.87 18.14
CA PRO A 60 6.39 -17.86 19.58
C PRO A 60 5.70 -16.54 20.03
N THR A 61 4.87 -16.63 21.08
CA THR A 61 4.10 -15.47 21.56
C THR A 61 4.98 -14.28 21.93
N ALA A 62 6.13 -14.52 22.58
CA ALA A 62 7.05 -13.45 22.97
C ALA A 62 7.67 -12.77 21.73
N GLU A 63 8.07 -13.54 20.73
CA GLU A 63 8.60 -13.04 19.46
C GLU A 63 7.55 -12.26 18.68
N ARG A 64 6.32 -12.80 18.64
CA ARG A 64 5.18 -12.13 17.99
C ARG A 64 4.89 -10.78 18.63
N GLU A 65 4.91 -10.69 19.96
CA GLU A 65 4.67 -9.43 20.67
C GLU A 65 5.80 -8.42 20.43
N ALA A 66 7.05 -8.88 20.37
CA ALA A 66 8.17 -8.04 19.96
C ALA A 66 8.01 -7.54 18.52
N MET A 67 7.57 -8.41 17.60
CA MET A 67 7.28 -8.05 16.21
C MET A 67 6.14 -7.03 16.12
N VAL A 68 5.03 -7.20 16.86
CA VAL A 68 3.94 -6.20 16.92
C VAL A 68 4.47 -4.83 17.35
N ARG A 69 5.35 -4.79 18.36
CA ARG A 69 5.98 -3.55 18.81
C ARG A 69 6.77 -2.87 17.68
N GLU A 70 7.60 -3.63 16.96
CA GLU A 70 8.38 -3.08 15.85
C GLU A 70 7.51 -2.66 14.65
N VAL A 71 6.47 -3.42 14.31
CA VAL A 71 5.45 -3.01 13.32
C VAL A 71 4.83 -1.67 13.70
N MET A 72 4.47 -1.48 14.97
CA MET A 72 3.90 -0.20 15.43
C MET A 72 4.91 0.95 15.34
N ARG A 73 6.19 0.68 15.64
CA ARG A 73 7.28 1.67 15.52
C ARG A 73 7.49 2.08 14.05
N GLU A 74 7.54 1.10 13.14
CA GLU A 74 7.64 1.37 11.70
C GLU A 74 6.42 2.10 11.16
N THR A 75 5.20 1.72 11.58
CA THR A 75 3.97 2.43 11.22
C THR A 75 4.05 3.90 11.65
N GLY A 76 4.54 4.17 12.85
CA GLY A 76 4.72 5.54 13.35
C GLY A 76 5.79 6.31 12.56
N ARG A 77 6.94 5.69 12.25
CA ARG A 77 7.97 6.30 11.39
C ARG A 77 7.40 6.67 10.02
N ASN A 78 6.75 5.71 9.35
CA ASN A 78 6.14 5.93 8.05
C ASN A 78 5.09 7.05 8.08
N ALA A 79 4.27 7.13 9.12
CA ALA A 79 3.26 8.18 9.24
C ALA A 79 3.87 9.58 9.25
N LEU A 80 4.95 9.82 10.02
CA LEU A 80 5.60 11.12 10.06
C LEU A 80 6.44 11.41 8.81
N GLU A 81 7.13 10.41 8.26
CA GLU A 81 7.86 10.58 6.99
C GLU A 81 6.92 10.85 5.81
N THR A 82 5.73 10.26 5.81
CA THR A 82 4.70 10.54 4.81
C THR A 82 4.34 12.03 4.79
N LEU A 83 4.24 12.70 5.96
CA LEU A 83 4.01 14.15 6.01
C LEU A 83 5.14 14.93 5.34
N ARG A 84 6.39 14.46 5.49
CA ARG A 84 7.53 15.03 4.78
C ARG A 84 7.41 14.82 3.27
N ILE A 85 7.15 13.59 2.83
CA ILE A 85 7.06 13.23 1.41
C ILE A 85 5.97 14.05 0.72
N TRP A 86 4.83 14.25 1.36
CA TRP A 86 3.72 15.04 0.82
C TRP A 86 3.96 16.55 0.78
N THR A 87 4.95 17.08 1.50
CA THR A 87 5.09 18.54 1.71
C THR A 87 6.46 19.09 1.32
N ARG A 88 7.41 18.23 0.98
CA ARG A 88 8.73 18.61 0.47
C ARG A 88 8.76 18.53 -1.06
N PRO A 89 9.65 19.29 -1.71
CA PRO A 89 9.92 19.10 -3.14
C PRO A 89 10.34 17.65 -3.44
N ARG A 90 9.87 17.13 -4.57
CA ARG A 90 10.20 15.77 -5.02
C ARG A 90 11.70 15.51 -5.02
N ALA A 91 12.50 16.44 -5.51
CA ALA A 91 13.96 16.31 -5.52
C ALA A 91 14.55 16.04 -4.12
N ASP A 92 13.98 16.64 -3.06
CA ASP A 92 14.42 16.41 -1.68
C ASP A 92 13.99 15.03 -1.16
N ASN A 93 12.83 14.54 -1.60
CA ASN A 93 12.35 13.21 -1.26
C ASN A 93 13.18 12.12 -1.94
N LEU A 94 13.53 12.31 -3.21
CA LEU A 94 14.33 11.35 -3.97
C LEU A 94 15.75 11.19 -3.43
N ARG A 95 16.29 12.15 -2.70
CA ARG A 95 17.58 12.00 -1.98
C ARG A 95 17.53 10.92 -0.89
N LEU A 96 16.34 10.50 -0.45
CA LEU A 96 16.17 9.38 0.46
C LEU A 96 16.38 8.02 -0.23
N VAL A 97 16.34 7.99 -1.56
CA VAL A 97 16.56 6.78 -2.35
C VAL A 97 18.05 6.64 -2.58
N ARG A 98 18.67 5.66 -1.92
CA ARG A 98 20.11 5.35 -2.07
C ARG A 98 20.39 4.54 -3.32
N GLY A 99 19.45 3.71 -3.75
CA GLY A 99 19.63 2.84 -4.90
C GLY A 99 18.32 2.25 -5.41
N THR A 100 18.46 1.57 -6.55
CA THR A 100 17.34 0.86 -7.18
C THR A 100 17.76 -0.57 -7.49
N GLU A 101 16.84 -1.51 -7.34
CA GLU A 101 17.00 -2.89 -7.78
C GLU A 101 15.87 -3.25 -8.75
N GLY A 102 16.20 -3.96 -9.82
CA GLY A 102 15.24 -4.31 -10.87
C GLY A 102 14.77 -3.13 -11.73
N LEU A 103 15.44 -1.98 -11.71
CA LEU A 103 15.06 -0.82 -12.53
C LEU A 103 15.08 -1.16 -14.03
N ALA A 104 16.00 -2.01 -14.47
CA ALA A 104 16.05 -2.48 -15.86
C ALA A 104 14.77 -3.22 -16.28
N LEU A 105 14.07 -3.90 -15.37
CA LEU A 105 12.78 -4.54 -15.67
C LEU A 105 11.70 -3.50 -15.97
N LEU A 106 11.68 -2.42 -15.20
CA LEU A 106 10.77 -1.30 -15.44
C LEU A 106 11.07 -0.64 -16.79
N GLU A 107 12.33 -0.34 -17.08
CA GLU A 107 12.76 0.28 -18.33
C GLU A 107 12.45 -0.57 -19.56
N GLN A 108 12.65 -1.88 -19.48
CA GLN A 108 12.25 -2.83 -20.52
C GLN A 108 10.73 -2.85 -20.72
N ALA A 109 9.96 -2.83 -19.64
CA ALA A 109 8.51 -2.82 -19.71
C ALA A 109 7.97 -1.50 -20.30
N GLU A 110 8.56 -0.36 -19.93
CA GLU A 110 8.25 0.96 -20.49
C GLU A 110 8.60 1.01 -22.01
N ALA A 111 9.78 0.52 -22.39
CA ALA A 111 10.23 0.48 -23.79
C ALA A 111 9.35 -0.42 -24.67
N ALA A 112 8.70 -1.44 -24.12
CA ALA A 112 7.76 -2.28 -24.85
C ALA A 112 6.46 -1.54 -25.27
N GLY A 113 6.19 -0.36 -24.72
CA GLY A 113 5.11 0.55 -25.14
C GLY A 113 3.68 0.05 -24.86
N ARG A 114 3.50 -1.06 -24.14
CA ARG A 114 2.19 -1.65 -23.83
C ARG A 114 1.60 -1.17 -22.50
N GLY A 115 2.21 -0.14 -21.89
CA GLY A 115 1.90 0.31 -20.55
C GLY A 115 2.42 -0.62 -19.45
N VAL A 116 2.55 -0.09 -18.24
CA VAL A 116 3.07 -0.83 -17.08
C VAL A 116 2.13 -0.67 -15.90
N ILE A 117 1.83 -1.77 -15.22
CA ILE A 117 1.10 -1.77 -13.96
C ILE A 117 2.09 -2.02 -12.82
N ILE A 118 2.21 -1.06 -11.90
CA ILE A 118 2.96 -1.23 -10.67
C ILE A 118 1.99 -1.66 -9.57
N ALA A 119 2.09 -2.91 -9.16
CA ALA A 119 1.45 -3.44 -7.97
C ALA A 119 2.28 -3.00 -6.76
N ALA A 120 1.79 -2.00 -6.03
CA ALA A 120 2.50 -1.37 -4.92
C ALA A 120 1.86 -1.77 -3.58
N PRO A 121 2.33 -2.83 -2.89
CA PRO A 121 1.80 -3.20 -1.58
C PRO A 121 2.09 -2.12 -0.54
N HIS A 122 1.28 -2.05 0.53
CA HIS A 122 1.55 -1.16 1.66
C HIS A 122 2.73 -1.69 2.49
N TYR A 123 3.91 -1.61 1.89
CA TYR A 123 5.19 -2.05 2.44
C TYR A 123 6.23 -0.94 2.31
N GLY A 124 7.06 -0.74 3.34
CA GLY A 124 8.03 0.33 3.34
C GLY A 124 7.40 1.70 3.16
N SER A 125 8.01 2.55 2.34
CA SER A 125 7.47 3.88 2.01
C SER A 125 6.84 3.91 0.62
N TRP A 126 5.60 3.42 0.49
CA TRP A 126 4.90 3.41 -0.79
C TRP A 126 4.66 4.82 -1.36
N GLU A 127 4.54 5.86 -0.52
CA GLU A 127 4.45 7.25 -0.99
C GLU A 127 5.76 7.72 -1.64
N LEU A 128 6.91 7.25 -1.18
CA LEU A 128 8.19 7.53 -1.83
C LEU A 128 8.29 6.84 -3.19
N LEU A 129 7.74 5.63 -3.33
CA LEU A 129 7.61 4.97 -4.63
C LEU A 129 6.76 5.81 -5.59
N VAL A 130 5.64 6.39 -5.12
CA VAL A 130 4.80 7.28 -5.95
C VAL A 130 5.62 8.48 -6.45
N GLU A 131 6.40 9.12 -5.59
CA GLU A 131 7.29 10.24 -5.97
C GLU A 131 8.37 9.80 -6.96
N PHE A 132 8.94 8.60 -6.78
CA PHE A 132 9.92 8.03 -7.68
C PHE A 132 9.31 7.79 -9.08
N MET A 133 8.14 7.17 -9.15
CA MET A 133 7.45 6.92 -10.43
C MET A 133 7.06 8.23 -11.13
N ALA A 134 6.54 9.20 -10.38
CA ALA A 134 6.15 10.50 -10.94
C ALA A 134 7.35 11.36 -11.40
N ALA A 135 8.56 11.09 -10.93
CA ALA A 135 9.78 11.73 -11.44
C ALA A 135 10.18 11.19 -12.82
N ARG A 136 9.76 9.98 -13.17
CA ARG A 136 10.08 9.34 -14.45
C ARG A 136 9.11 9.75 -15.57
N GLY A 137 7.86 10.08 -15.25
CA GLY A 137 6.87 10.45 -16.25
C GLY A 137 5.43 10.45 -15.72
N PRO A 138 4.43 10.49 -16.60
CA PRO A 138 3.03 10.42 -16.23
C PRO A 138 2.71 9.15 -15.47
N PHE A 139 2.12 9.28 -14.27
CA PHE A 139 1.80 8.20 -13.37
C PHE A 139 0.34 8.31 -12.89
N SER A 140 -0.48 7.31 -13.23
CA SER A 140 -1.86 7.23 -12.78
C SER A 140 -1.92 6.39 -11.49
N LEU A 141 -2.29 7.02 -10.36
CA LEU A 141 -2.37 6.39 -9.06
C LEU A 141 -3.82 6.13 -8.66
N VAL A 142 -4.16 4.87 -8.43
CA VAL A 142 -5.47 4.49 -7.87
C VAL A 142 -5.48 4.79 -6.36
N TYR A 143 -6.49 5.53 -5.91
CA TYR A 143 -6.63 5.88 -4.50
C TYR A 143 -8.06 5.71 -4.01
N ARG A 144 -8.21 5.36 -2.74
CA ARG A 144 -9.51 5.34 -2.07
C ARG A 144 -9.89 6.77 -1.68
N VAL A 145 -11.03 7.23 -2.19
CA VAL A 145 -11.57 8.55 -1.82
C VAL A 145 -11.95 8.54 -0.34
N PRO A 146 -11.44 9.48 0.47
CA PRO A 146 -11.86 9.64 1.85
C PRO A 146 -13.35 9.96 1.98
N GLU A 147 -13.94 9.56 3.12
CA GLU A 147 -15.37 9.79 3.38
C GLU A 147 -15.72 11.27 3.55
N THR A 148 -14.76 12.11 3.89
CA THR A 148 -14.96 13.55 4.10
C THR A 148 -14.34 14.36 2.96
N ALA A 149 -15.04 15.43 2.54
CA ALA A 149 -14.51 16.37 1.54
C ALA A 149 -13.18 17.03 2.00
N ALA A 150 -12.99 17.23 3.31
CA ALA A 150 -11.75 17.74 3.86
C ALA A 150 -10.60 16.76 3.68
N GLY A 151 -10.83 15.47 3.92
CA GLY A 151 -9.84 14.40 3.70
C GLY A 151 -9.49 14.23 2.23
N ASP A 152 -10.46 14.24 1.33
CA ASP A 152 -10.22 14.14 -0.12
C ASP A 152 -9.42 15.36 -0.61
N GLY A 153 -9.83 16.57 -0.22
CA GLY A 153 -9.11 17.78 -0.56
C GLY A 153 -7.67 17.79 -0.02
N PHE A 154 -7.45 17.25 1.18
CA PHE A 154 -6.12 17.09 1.75
C PHE A 154 -5.26 16.11 0.92
N LEU A 155 -5.77 14.92 0.58
CA LEU A 155 -5.03 13.96 -0.24
C LEU A 155 -4.73 14.48 -1.64
N ARG A 156 -5.63 15.26 -2.23
CA ARG A 156 -5.39 15.92 -3.53
C ARG A 156 -4.27 16.96 -3.43
N LEU A 157 -4.19 17.72 -2.35
CA LEU A 157 -3.06 18.63 -2.10
C LEU A 157 -1.76 17.85 -1.88
N ALA A 158 -1.81 16.78 -1.13
CA ALA A 158 -0.66 15.98 -0.74
C ALA A 158 -0.05 15.20 -1.92
N ARG A 159 -0.89 14.62 -2.78
CA ARG A 159 -0.46 13.77 -3.92
C ARG A 159 -0.64 14.43 -5.27
N GLY A 160 -1.25 15.60 -5.36
CA GLY A 160 -1.55 16.32 -6.60
C GLY A 160 -0.34 17.05 -7.17
N GLY A 161 0.79 16.37 -7.34
CA GLY A 161 1.99 16.93 -7.97
C GLY A 161 1.99 16.79 -9.49
N ALA A 162 2.97 17.43 -10.15
CA ALA A 162 3.20 17.21 -11.57
C ALA A 162 3.42 15.71 -11.85
N ASN A 163 2.86 15.24 -12.96
CA ASN A 163 2.89 13.84 -13.41
C ASN A 163 2.05 12.84 -12.60
N ILE A 164 1.32 13.24 -11.54
CA ILE A 164 0.45 12.32 -10.80
C ILE A 164 -1.02 12.60 -11.19
N ARG A 165 -1.67 11.58 -11.74
CA ARG A 165 -3.11 11.56 -12.00
C ARG A 165 -3.79 10.65 -10.96
N LEU A 166 -4.58 11.25 -10.07
CA LEU A 166 -5.32 10.49 -9.06
C LEU A 166 -6.60 9.90 -9.69
N VAL A 167 -6.74 8.57 -9.61
CA VAL A 167 -7.91 7.84 -10.12
C VAL A 167 -8.66 7.24 -8.93
N PRO A 168 -9.93 7.64 -8.67
CA PRO A 168 -10.73 7.04 -7.61
C PRO A 168 -10.89 5.52 -7.76
N ALA A 169 -10.76 4.78 -6.66
CA ALA A 169 -10.93 3.33 -6.61
C ALA A 169 -12.43 2.94 -6.67
N GLU A 170 -13.09 3.25 -7.76
CA GLU A 170 -14.50 3.00 -8.03
C GLU A 170 -14.68 2.14 -9.28
N ALA A 171 -15.91 1.70 -9.56
CA ALA A 171 -16.21 0.90 -10.75
C ALA A 171 -15.82 1.61 -12.06
N THR A 172 -15.83 2.94 -12.06
CA THR A 172 -15.44 3.80 -13.19
C THR A 172 -13.91 3.85 -13.43
N ALA A 173 -13.09 3.38 -12.49
CA ALA A 173 -11.62 3.42 -12.59
C ALA A 173 -11.07 2.65 -13.80
N MET A 174 -11.73 1.58 -14.22
CA MET A 174 -11.25 0.71 -15.30
C MET A 174 -10.95 1.49 -16.59
N ARG A 175 -11.86 2.36 -17.03
CA ARG A 175 -11.73 3.08 -18.31
C ARG A 175 -10.56 4.07 -18.36
N PRO A 176 -10.34 4.97 -17.38
CA PRO A 176 -9.18 5.87 -17.40
C PRO A 176 -7.84 5.12 -17.27
N LEU A 177 -7.79 4.04 -16.47
CA LEU A 177 -6.59 3.23 -16.33
C LEU A 177 -6.27 2.47 -17.61
N TRP A 178 -7.28 1.87 -18.24
CA TRP A 178 -7.13 1.22 -19.55
C TRP A 178 -6.57 2.19 -20.61
N ARG A 179 -7.10 3.43 -20.67
CA ARG A 179 -6.60 4.44 -21.59
C ARG A 179 -5.15 4.84 -21.33
N ALA A 180 -4.78 5.00 -20.06
CA ALA A 180 -3.40 5.29 -19.67
C ALA A 180 -2.44 4.17 -20.13
N LEU A 181 -2.81 2.91 -19.89
CA LEU A 181 -2.02 1.76 -20.34
C LEU A 181 -1.91 1.68 -21.86
N GLN A 182 -3.01 1.92 -22.60
CA GLN A 182 -2.97 1.96 -24.07
C GLN A 182 -2.11 3.11 -24.62
N ALA A 183 -1.91 4.17 -23.84
CA ALA A 183 -1.00 5.26 -24.19
C ALA A 183 0.46 4.98 -23.77
N GLY A 184 0.76 3.76 -23.28
CA GLY A 184 2.09 3.39 -22.80
C GLY A 184 2.45 3.96 -21.43
N GLU A 185 1.49 4.57 -20.72
CA GLU A 185 1.74 5.19 -19.40
C GLU A 185 1.84 4.12 -18.27
N VAL A 186 2.33 4.58 -17.12
CA VAL A 186 2.45 3.75 -15.92
C VAL A 186 1.26 3.98 -14.98
N VAL A 187 0.73 2.88 -14.45
CA VAL A 187 -0.39 2.86 -13.50
C VAL A 187 0.04 2.22 -12.18
N GLY A 188 -0.19 2.89 -11.06
CA GLY A 188 0.07 2.37 -9.71
C GLY A 188 -1.22 1.95 -9.01
N ILE A 189 -1.23 0.74 -8.48
CA ILE A 189 -2.37 0.18 -7.74
C ILE A 189 -1.87 -0.54 -6.49
N THR A 190 -2.47 -0.24 -5.32
CA THR A 190 -2.20 -0.97 -4.09
C THR A 190 -3.14 -2.19 -4.01
N PRO A 191 -2.64 -3.45 -4.14
CA PRO A 191 -3.49 -4.62 -4.28
C PRO A 191 -4.00 -5.21 -2.97
N ASP A 192 -3.40 -4.84 -1.84
CA ASP A 192 -3.41 -5.58 -0.58
C ASP A 192 -4.45 -5.09 0.44
N GLN A 193 -5.27 -4.10 0.09
CA GLN A 193 -6.43 -3.72 0.89
C GLN A 193 -7.72 -4.35 0.33
N GLN A 194 -8.62 -4.68 1.26
CA GLN A 194 -9.87 -5.37 0.95
C GLN A 194 -10.85 -4.43 0.24
N PRO A 195 -11.33 -4.79 -0.96
CA PRO A 195 -12.38 -4.04 -1.64
C PRO A 195 -13.75 -4.27 -0.97
N LYS A 196 -14.76 -3.54 -1.41
CA LYS A 196 -16.17 -3.89 -1.13
C LYS A 196 -16.51 -5.23 -1.79
N LEU A 197 -17.52 -5.93 -1.26
CA LEU A 197 -18.08 -7.12 -1.93
C LEU A 197 -18.44 -6.81 -3.38
N GLY A 198 -18.10 -7.73 -4.29
CA GLY A 198 -18.25 -7.56 -5.73
C GLY A 198 -17.10 -6.80 -6.41
N GLY A 199 -16.15 -6.20 -5.66
CA GLY A 199 -14.99 -5.50 -6.21
C GLY A 199 -13.72 -6.35 -6.35
N GLY A 200 -13.79 -7.65 -6.05
CA GLY A 200 -12.64 -8.55 -6.08
C GLY A 200 -13.03 -10.01 -5.90
N GLU A 201 -12.02 -10.86 -5.82
CA GLU A 201 -12.15 -12.29 -5.65
C GLU A 201 -11.57 -12.77 -4.31
N PHE A 202 -12.12 -13.87 -3.79
CA PHE A 202 -11.52 -14.56 -2.65
C PHE A 202 -10.38 -15.44 -3.15
N ALA A 203 -9.17 -15.09 -2.72
CA ALA A 203 -7.97 -15.86 -3.05
C ALA A 203 -7.11 -16.05 -1.80
N PRO A 204 -6.26 -17.09 -1.75
CA PRO A 204 -5.36 -17.29 -0.62
C PRO A 204 -4.44 -16.08 -0.41
N PHE A 205 -4.25 -15.71 0.87
CA PHE A 205 -3.23 -14.79 1.35
C PHE A 205 -2.71 -15.34 2.68
N PHE A 206 -1.46 -15.75 2.70
CA PHE A 206 -0.86 -16.53 3.80
C PHE A 206 -1.72 -17.74 4.21
N GLY A 207 -2.25 -18.47 3.21
CA GLY A 207 -3.08 -19.65 3.42
C GLY A 207 -4.53 -19.37 3.85
N HIS A 208 -4.93 -18.12 4.03
CA HIS A 208 -6.28 -17.72 4.40
C HIS A 208 -7.02 -17.08 3.23
N ALA A 209 -8.30 -17.41 3.05
CA ALA A 209 -9.13 -16.76 2.06
C ALA A 209 -9.25 -15.27 2.36
N ALA A 210 -8.83 -14.42 1.44
CA ALA A 210 -8.86 -12.97 1.56
C ALA A 210 -9.53 -12.35 0.33
N LEU A 211 -10.55 -11.52 0.54
CA LEU A 211 -11.15 -10.74 -0.55
C LEU A 211 -10.11 -9.75 -1.08
N THR A 212 -9.70 -9.90 -2.33
CA THR A 212 -8.60 -9.16 -2.95
C THR A 212 -9.09 -8.47 -4.21
N LEU A 213 -8.64 -7.24 -4.43
CA LEU A 213 -8.98 -6.44 -5.60
C LEU A 213 -8.53 -7.15 -6.90
N SER A 214 -9.47 -7.40 -7.81
CA SER A 214 -9.19 -8.06 -9.11
C SER A 214 -8.91 -7.06 -10.25
N LEU A 215 -8.67 -5.78 -9.93
CA LEU A 215 -8.44 -4.72 -10.92
C LEU A 215 -7.14 -4.94 -11.71
N ILE A 216 -6.04 -5.29 -11.02
CA ILE A 216 -4.74 -5.55 -11.67
C ILE A 216 -4.84 -6.74 -12.63
N PRO A 217 -5.30 -7.93 -12.23
CA PRO A 217 -5.50 -9.04 -13.14
C PRO A 217 -6.36 -8.68 -14.37
N LYS A 218 -7.49 -8.02 -14.14
CA LYS A 218 -8.41 -7.64 -15.25
C LYS A 218 -7.80 -6.63 -16.22
N LEU A 219 -6.99 -5.70 -15.73
CA LEU A 219 -6.27 -4.77 -16.60
C LEU A 219 -5.16 -5.49 -17.37
N ALA A 220 -4.35 -6.30 -16.70
CA ALA A 220 -3.25 -7.05 -17.33
C ALA A 220 -3.76 -7.95 -18.46
N ALA A 221 -4.79 -8.77 -18.21
CA ALA A 221 -5.38 -9.66 -19.22
C ALA A 221 -5.94 -8.88 -20.43
N ARG A 222 -6.56 -7.72 -20.20
CA ARG A 222 -7.20 -6.93 -21.28
C ARG A 222 -6.26 -6.05 -22.09
N THR A 223 -5.13 -5.63 -21.50
CA THR A 223 -4.22 -4.67 -22.15
C THR A 223 -2.91 -5.31 -22.60
N GLY A 224 -2.54 -6.45 -22.04
CA GLY A 224 -1.22 -7.03 -22.21
C GLY A 224 -0.10 -6.19 -21.56
N ALA A 225 -0.46 -5.25 -20.68
CA ALA A 225 0.49 -4.44 -19.93
C ALA A 225 1.35 -5.33 -19.02
N ALA A 226 2.63 -5.00 -18.92
CA ALA A 226 3.53 -5.67 -17.97
C ALA A 226 3.12 -5.35 -16.53
N VAL A 227 3.15 -6.36 -15.66
CA VAL A 227 2.90 -6.16 -14.23
C VAL A 227 4.20 -6.35 -13.46
N LEU A 228 4.59 -5.32 -12.71
CA LEU A 228 5.72 -5.36 -11.80
C LEU A 228 5.24 -5.10 -10.37
N VAL A 229 5.85 -5.79 -9.42
CA VAL A 229 5.69 -5.46 -8.00
C VAL A 229 6.72 -4.38 -7.67
N GLY A 230 6.25 -3.21 -7.18
CA GLY A 230 7.12 -2.08 -6.87
C GLY A 230 6.96 -1.64 -5.42
N TYR A 231 8.07 -1.36 -4.74
CA TYR A 231 8.08 -0.88 -3.37
C TYR A 231 9.37 -0.13 -3.02
N ALA A 232 9.31 0.76 -2.02
CA ALA A 232 10.48 1.43 -1.46
C ALA A 232 10.77 0.85 -0.08
N GLU A 233 11.77 -0.03 -0.01
CA GLU A 233 12.17 -0.73 1.21
C GLU A 233 13.14 0.13 2.02
N ARG A 234 12.86 0.30 3.31
CA ARG A 234 13.77 1.00 4.22
C ARG A 234 14.94 0.10 4.60
N GLY A 235 16.16 0.56 4.36
CA GLY A 235 17.39 -0.06 4.80
C GLY A 235 17.68 0.13 6.30
N ALA A 236 18.70 -0.55 6.79
CA ALA A 236 19.11 -0.49 8.20
C ALA A 236 19.59 0.91 8.62
N ASP A 237 20.22 1.65 7.71
CA ASP A 237 20.67 3.04 7.88
C ASP A 237 19.54 4.08 7.75
N GLY A 238 18.35 3.62 7.38
CA GLY A 238 17.14 4.42 7.22
C GLY A 238 16.93 4.99 5.83
N ASP A 239 17.87 4.91 4.91
CA ASP A 239 17.68 5.24 3.51
C ASP A 239 16.83 4.17 2.81
N TYR A 240 16.35 4.45 1.61
CA TYR A 240 15.47 3.56 0.88
C TYR A 240 16.13 2.98 -0.37
N VAL A 241 15.79 1.73 -0.65
CA VAL A 241 16.02 1.09 -1.94
C VAL A 241 14.68 0.91 -2.64
N VAL A 242 14.53 1.47 -3.84
CA VAL A 242 13.35 1.23 -4.67
C VAL A 242 13.55 -0.06 -5.45
N ARG A 243 12.61 -0.99 -5.31
CA ARG A 243 12.69 -2.32 -5.90
C ARG A 243 11.56 -2.54 -6.89
N PHE A 244 11.89 -3.21 -7.99
CA PHE A 244 10.94 -3.71 -8.97
C PHE A 244 11.20 -5.19 -9.18
N GLU A 245 10.16 -6.00 -9.00
CA GLU A 245 10.21 -7.45 -9.19
C GLU A 245 9.16 -7.86 -10.24
N PRO A 246 9.42 -8.89 -11.07
CA PRO A 246 8.42 -9.36 -12.00
C PRO A 246 7.25 -9.98 -11.23
N ALA A 247 6.03 -9.63 -11.59
CA ALA A 247 4.88 -10.35 -11.08
C ALA A 247 4.79 -11.76 -11.71
N PRO A 248 4.22 -12.76 -11.01
CA PRO A 248 4.00 -14.08 -11.58
C PRO A 248 3.21 -14.01 -12.89
N ALA A 249 3.60 -14.77 -13.91
CA ALA A 249 2.94 -14.76 -15.23
C ALA A 249 1.42 -15.06 -15.15
N ALA A 250 1.00 -15.86 -14.18
CA ALA A 250 -0.40 -16.20 -13.95
C ALA A 250 -1.29 -14.99 -13.57
N ILE A 251 -0.70 -13.81 -13.27
CA ILE A 251 -1.47 -12.59 -12.96
C ILE A 251 -2.26 -12.06 -14.17
N ALA A 252 -1.87 -12.43 -15.38
CA ALA A 252 -2.56 -12.08 -16.63
C ALA A 252 -3.46 -13.23 -17.15
N SER A 253 -3.72 -14.25 -16.34
CA SER A 253 -4.63 -15.35 -16.68
C SER A 253 -6.07 -14.88 -16.83
N ASP A 254 -6.83 -15.50 -17.73
CA ASP A 254 -8.27 -15.31 -17.86
C ASP A 254 -9.04 -15.86 -16.65
N ASP A 255 -8.46 -16.83 -15.92
CA ASP A 255 -8.96 -17.23 -14.60
C ASP A 255 -8.63 -16.15 -13.55
N VAL A 256 -9.62 -15.31 -13.29
CA VAL A 256 -9.48 -14.17 -12.36
C VAL A 256 -9.14 -14.61 -10.94
N VAL A 257 -9.58 -15.80 -10.51
CA VAL A 257 -9.29 -16.34 -9.16
C VAL A 257 -7.81 -16.76 -9.09
N ALA A 258 -7.34 -17.51 -10.07
CA ALA A 258 -5.93 -17.90 -10.16
C ALA A 258 -5.01 -16.67 -10.30
N ALA A 259 -5.39 -15.69 -11.11
CA ALA A 259 -4.64 -14.45 -11.29
C ALA A 259 -4.59 -13.62 -10.00
N THR A 260 -5.70 -13.57 -9.24
CA THR A 260 -5.75 -12.90 -7.94
C THR A 260 -4.91 -13.64 -6.88
N ALA A 261 -4.87 -14.97 -6.92
CA ALA A 261 -4.00 -15.77 -6.06
C ALA A 261 -2.52 -15.51 -6.37
N ALA A 262 -2.15 -15.42 -7.65
CA ALA A 262 -0.80 -15.06 -8.08
C ALA A 262 -0.41 -13.65 -7.58
N MET A 263 -1.33 -12.67 -7.61
CA MET A 263 -1.10 -11.34 -7.03
C MET A 263 -0.86 -11.42 -5.53
N ASN A 264 -1.70 -12.14 -4.79
CA ASN A 264 -1.52 -12.32 -3.35
C ASN A 264 -0.17 -12.96 -3.01
N SER A 265 0.24 -14.00 -3.76
CA SER A 265 1.55 -14.65 -3.59
C SER A 265 2.72 -13.67 -3.77
N ALA A 266 2.64 -12.77 -4.75
CA ALA A 266 3.65 -11.73 -4.95
C ALA A 266 3.70 -10.75 -3.76
N VAL A 267 2.54 -10.32 -3.25
CA VAL A 267 2.47 -9.47 -2.04
C VAL A 267 2.99 -10.19 -0.81
N GLU A 268 2.70 -11.50 -0.66
CA GLU A 268 3.26 -12.31 0.43
C GLU A 268 4.79 -12.35 0.40
N ALA A 269 5.37 -12.52 -0.79
CA ALA A 269 6.82 -12.54 -0.96
C ALA A 269 7.45 -11.23 -0.47
N VAL A 270 6.86 -10.09 -0.83
CA VAL A 270 7.30 -8.77 -0.33
C VAL A 270 7.13 -8.66 1.18
N ALA A 271 5.97 -9.04 1.73
CA ALA A 271 5.72 -8.95 3.16
C ALA A 271 6.68 -9.82 4.00
N ARG A 272 7.11 -10.96 3.47
CA ARG A 272 8.08 -11.87 4.11
C ARG A 272 9.51 -11.35 4.14
N ARG A 273 9.86 -10.35 3.32
CA ARG A 273 11.19 -9.74 3.35
C ARG A 273 11.49 -9.09 4.70
N ASP A 274 10.52 -8.32 5.20
CA ASP A 274 10.59 -7.72 6.53
C ASP A 274 9.18 -7.45 7.08
N PHE A 275 8.71 -8.32 7.95
CA PHE A 275 7.38 -8.17 8.57
C PHE A 275 7.18 -6.81 9.26
N ARG A 276 8.26 -6.15 9.71
CA ARG A 276 8.14 -4.84 10.37
C ARG A 276 7.62 -3.77 9.43
N GLN A 277 7.89 -3.87 8.15
CA GLN A 277 7.60 -2.85 7.14
C GLN A 277 6.25 -3.03 6.45
N TYR A 278 5.56 -4.17 6.63
CA TYR A 278 4.24 -4.39 6.04
C TYR A 278 3.11 -3.86 6.93
N GLN A 279 2.02 -3.38 6.32
CA GLN A 279 0.88 -2.74 7.02
C GLN A 279 -0.01 -3.74 7.77
N TRP A 280 0.51 -4.42 8.79
CA TRP A 280 -0.26 -5.36 9.60
C TRP A 280 -1.36 -4.71 10.45
N THR A 281 -1.40 -3.39 10.56
CA THR A 281 -2.45 -2.63 11.26
C THR A 281 -3.77 -2.56 10.50
N TYR A 282 -3.81 -3.05 9.25
CA TYR A 282 -5.02 -3.14 8.44
C TYR A 282 -5.73 -4.48 8.63
N LYS A 283 -7.08 -4.47 8.75
CA LYS A 283 -7.92 -5.68 8.91
C LYS A 283 -8.10 -6.40 7.57
N ARG A 284 -7.11 -7.18 7.15
CA ARG A 284 -7.06 -7.83 5.82
C ARG A 284 -8.13 -8.90 5.59
N PHE A 285 -8.63 -9.53 6.66
CA PHE A 285 -9.49 -10.71 6.59
C PHE A 285 -10.90 -10.46 7.15
N THR A 286 -11.41 -9.21 7.10
CA THR A 286 -12.71 -8.86 7.70
C THR A 286 -13.87 -9.54 6.99
N ILE A 287 -13.92 -9.49 5.65
CA ILE A 287 -14.96 -10.14 4.87
C ILE A 287 -14.53 -11.58 4.63
N ARG A 288 -15.41 -12.52 4.97
CA ARG A 288 -15.18 -13.95 4.75
C ARG A 288 -16.01 -14.44 3.57
N PRO A 289 -15.61 -15.56 2.92
CA PRO A 289 -16.35 -16.10 1.80
C PRO A 289 -17.81 -16.35 2.15
N PRO A 290 -18.77 -15.92 1.34
CA PRO A 290 -20.18 -16.21 1.55
C PRO A 290 -20.43 -17.72 1.68
N GLY A 291 -21.24 -18.13 2.65
CA GLY A 291 -21.57 -19.54 2.88
C GLY A 291 -20.50 -20.36 3.60
N SER A 292 -19.33 -19.80 3.92
CA SER A 292 -18.26 -20.54 4.62
C SER A 292 -18.59 -20.80 6.10
N GLY A 293 -19.56 -20.10 6.67
CA GLY A 293 -19.84 -20.12 8.13
C GLY A 293 -18.77 -19.46 8.98
N GLU A 294 -17.70 -18.91 8.36
CA GLU A 294 -16.63 -18.25 9.08
C GLU A 294 -17.00 -16.82 9.49
N THR A 295 -16.64 -16.44 10.71
CA THR A 295 -16.76 -15.07 11.21
C THR A 295 -15.46 -14.30 11.02
N SER A 296 -15.56 -12.97 11.05
CA SER A 296 -14.37 -12.11 10.99
C SER A 296 -13.40 -12.46 12.12
N PRO A 297 -12.12 -12.70 11.85
CA PRO A 297 -11.14 -13.03 12.89
C PRO A 297 -10.88 -11.87 13.87
N TYR A 298 -11.37 -10.67 13.56
CA TYR A 298 -11.23 -9.47 14.40
C TYR A 298 -12.43 -9.22 15.30
N GLU A 299 -13.49 -10.03 15.20
CA GLU A 299 -14.63 -9.95 16.09
C GLU A 299 -14.28 -10.60 17.43
N ARG A 300 -14.73 -9.97 18.52
CA ARG A 300 -14.68 -10.62 19.83
C ARG A 300 -15.60 -11.84 19.79
N ARG A 301 -15.07 -13.05 20.02
CA ARG A 301 -15.93 -14.20 20.31
C ARG A 301 -16.89 -13.77 21.43
N ARG A 302 -18.18 -13.61 21.11
CA ARG A 302 -19.20 -13.48 22.15
C ARG A 302 -19.06 -14.70 23.02
N ARG A 303 -18.71 -14.52 24.30
CA ARG A 303 -18.81 -15.62 25.27
C ARG A 303 -20.23 -16.13 25.17
N ARG A 304 -20.41 -17.38 24.75
CA ARG A 304 -21.71 -18.04 24.88
C ARG A 304 -22.07 -17.94 26.38
N PRO A 305 -23.24 -17.43 26.73
CA PRO A 305 -23.71 -17.54 28.11
C PRO A 305 -23.70 -19.03 28.48
N ARG A 306 -23.18 -19.33 29.67
CA ARG A 306 -23.19 -20.67 30.23
C ARG A 306 -24.63 -21.05 30.58
#